data_28c514b081b2cd5a64fe80b4721a2839
#
_entry.id   28c514b081b2cd5a64fe80b4721a2839
#
_cell.length_a   1.000
_cell.length_b   1.000
_cell.length_c   1.000
_cell.angle_alpha   90.00
_cell.angle_beta   90.00
_cell.angle_gamma   90.00
#
_symmetry.space_group_name_H-M   'P 1'
#
loop_
_entity.id
_entity.type
_entity.pdbx_description
1 polymer ?
#
loop_
_entity_poly.entity_id
_entity_poly.type
_entity_poly.pdbx_seq_one_letter_code
_entity_poly.pdbx_strand_id
1 'polypeptide(L)'
;LTHPLEDKNFYLLSLIERSPAARAALSQDATLTHLYSERRTILHQAISGPNLQAEAYTSPLLWTNEQIALAADALRSLYSSDAAIRALTDQELQPSGVGPGSLSGAELLVATWRTEAAGMNRIAATFAEGEAPRSPQIDALAYDPRSEQYREFLHELARTIDADPVAGTLFFSGALKFSLTLLEANQRDEAARFEPLETGENAAALVRLKTMDWKPFRYAAILVPGMEPDLPAVPLSPMGRLRVTAAAAAYKAGQAPFLLVSGGYVHPSQTPFNEALEMKKLLMGEFHIPESAILIDPHARHTTTNLRDAARILYRDRFPLDQPILVVTDLYQAGYI
;
A
#
# COMPACT_ATOMS: atom_id res chain seq x y z
N LEU A 1 -2.61 -14.74 10.30
CA LEU A 1 -2.28 -13.36 10.63
C LEU A 1 -2.24 -12.58 9.33
N THR A 2 -3.04 -11.55 9.20
CA THR A 2 -2.95 -10.59 8.10
C THR A 2 -1.66 -9.76 8.29
N HIS A 3 -0.90 -9.59 7.22
CA HIS A 3 0.27 -8.72 7.19
C HIS A 3 -0.13 -7.43 6.44
N PRO A 4 -0.62 -6.38 7.13
CA PRO A 4 -1.22 -5.22 6.46
C PRO A 4 -0.30 -4.55 5.43
N LEU A 5 1.01 -4.50 5.70
CA LEU A 5 1.99 -3.93 4.78
C LEU A 5 2.09 -4.72 3.48
N GLU A 6 2.06 -6.04 3.58
CA GLU A 6 2.06 -6.96 2.44
C GLU A 6 0.76 -6.84 1.64
N ASP A 7 -0.39 -6.88 2.33
CA ASP A 7 -1.71 -6.72 1.71
C ASP A 7 -1.83 -5.40 0.91
N LYS A 8 -1.22 -4.32 1.37
CA LYS A 8 -1.27 -3.01 0.72
C LYS A 8 -0.34 -2.89 -0.49
N ASN A 9 0.80 -3.56 -0.47
CA ASN A 9 1.82 -3.44 -1.50
C ASN A 9 1.86 -4.63 -2.47
N PHE A 10 1.50 -5.84 -1.99
CA PHE A 10 1.68 -7.11 -2.69
C PHE A 10 0.47 -8.03 -2.47
N TYR A 11 -0.72 -7.54 -2.82
CA TYR A 11 -1.98 -8.19 -2.49
C TYR A 11 -2.13 -9.58 -3.09
N LEU A 12 -1.69 -9.78 -4.34
CA LEU A 12 -1.70 -11.11 -4.99
C LEU A 12 -0.81 -12.09 -4.23
N LEU A 13 0.41 -11.68 -3.86
CA LEU A 13 1.34 -12.55 -3.14
C LEU A 13 0.79 -12.91 -1.77
N SER A 14 0.19 -11.95 -1.07
CA SER A 14 -0.51 -12.17 0.19
C SER A 14 -1.70 -13.14 0.06
N LEU A 15 -2.50 -13.04 -1.01
CA LEU A 15 -3.56 -14.01 -1.29
C LEU A 15 -3.00 -15.42 -1.48
N ILE A 16 -1.92 -15.57 -2.24
CA ILE A 16 -1.26 -16.86 -2.46
C ILE A 16 -0.75 -17.43 -1.14
N GLU A 17 -0.09 -16.62 -0.31
CA GLU A 17 0.45 -17.09 0.98
C GLU A 17 -0.64 -17.53 1.95
N ARG A 18 -1.80 -16.91 1.92
CA ARG A 18 -2.95 -17.28 2.76
C ARG A 18 -3.69 -18.53 2.28
N SER A 19 -3.57 -18.89 1.00
CA SER A 19 -4.24 -20.04 0.41
C SER A 19 -3.35 -21.29 0.41
N PRO A 20 -3.59 -22.29 1.29
CA PRO A 20 -2.84 -23.54 1.26
C PRO A 20 -2.88 -24.26 -0.10
N ALA A 21 -4.03 -24.19 -0.80
CA ALA A 21 -4.20 -24.80 -2.10
C ALA A 21 -3.40 -24.08 -3.19
N ALA A 22 -3.39 -22.74 -3.20
CA ALA A 22 -2.58 -21.98 -4.14
C ALA A 22 -1.07 -22.17 -3.88
N ARG A 23 -0.65 -22.19 -2.62
CA ARG A 23 0.75 -22.52 -2.27
C ARG A 23 1.16 -23.90 -2.78
N ALA A 24 0.29 -24.91 -2.61
CA ALA A 24 0.57 -26.25 -3.11
C ALA A 24 0.70 -26.28 -4.64
N ALA A 25 -0.20 -25.61 -5.37
CA ALA A 25 -0.16 -25.52 -6.81
C ALA A 25 1.15 -24.87 -7.31
N LEU A 26 1.56 -23.75 -6.73
CA LEU A 26 2.81 -23.08 -7.11
C LEU A 26 4.04 -23.94 -6.77
N SER A 27 4.05 -24.60 -5.62
CA SER A 27 5.18 -25.44 -5.19
C SER A 27 5.33 -26.71 -6.02
N GLN A 28 4.31 -27.13 -6.76
CA GLN A 28 4.34 -28.28 -7.66
C GLN A 28 4.68 -27.89 -9.12
N ASP A 29 4.62 -26.61 -9.47
CA ASP A 29 4.99 -26.15 -10.80
C ASP A 29 6.50 -26.19 -10.98
N ALA A 30 6.96 -26.90 -12.01
CA ALA A 30 8.38 -27.13 -12.26
C ALA A 30 9.14 -25.84 -12.59
N THR A 31 8.50 -24.90 -13.32
CA THR A 31 9.12 -23.60 -13.69
C THR A 31 9.33 -22.73 -12.46
N LEU A 32 8.30 -22.61 -11.62
CA LEU A 32 8.35 -21.78 -10.40
C LEU A 32 9.33 -22.37 -9.36
N THR A 33 9.34 -23.70 -9.23
CA THR A 33 10.29 -24.41 -8.35
C THR A 33 11.73 -24.24 -8.83
N HIS A 34 11.96 -24.29 -10.14
CA HIS A 34 13.28 -24.05 -10.72
C HIS A 34 13.74 -22.61 -10.48
N LEU A 35 12.89 -21.61 -10.74
CA LEU A 35 13.19 -20.21 -10.43
C LEU A 35 13.56 -20.00 -8.96
N TYR A 36 12.83 -20.62 -8.05
CA TYR A 36 13.14 -20.57 -6.62
C TYR A 36 14.54 -21.14 -6.34
N SER A 37 14.82 -22.35 -6.82
CA SER A 37 16.07 -23.06 -6.54
C SER A 37 17.28 -22.34 -7.12
N GLU A 38 17.17 -21.81 -8.35
CA GLU A 38 18.20 -21.03 -9.01
C GLU A 38 18.55 -19.77 -8.20
N ARG A 39 17.54 -18.95 -7.88
CA ARG A 39 17.72 -17.70 -7.15
C ARG A 39 18.30 -17.92 -5.77
N ARG A 40 17.85 -18.95 -5.06
CA ARG A 40 18.40 -19.33 -3.76
C ARG A 40 19.86 -19.76 -3.86
N THR A 41 20.22 -20.54 -4.88
CA THR A 41 21.62 -20.96 -5.11
C THR A 41 22.51 -19.75 -5.35
N ILE A 42 22.08 -18.80 -6.18
CA ILE A 42 22.83 -17.57 -6.46
C ILE A 42 22.98 -16.73 -5.18
N LEU A 43 21.91 -16.57 -4.40
CA LEU A 43 21.95 -15.85 -3.12
C LEU A 43 22.94 -16.49 -2.15
N HIS A 44 22.87 -17.80 -1.97
CA HIS A 44 23.76 -18.55 -1.08
C HIS A 44 25.24 -18.40 -1.47
N GLN A 45 25.54 -18.43 -2.77
CA GLN A 45 26.89 -18.19 -3.29
C GLN A 45 27.34 -16.76 -3.04
N ALA A 46 26.47 -15.78 -3.25
CA ALA A 46 26.77 -14.38 -3.07
C ALA A 46 27.12 -14.02 -1.61
N ILE A 47 26.32 -14.48 -0.65
CA ILE A 47 26.53 -14.20 0.78
C ILE A 47 27.71 -14.98 1.38
N SER A 48 28.11 -16.10 0.75
CA SER A 48 29.26 -16.91 1.18
C SER A 48 30.59 -16.43 0.58
N GLY A 49 30.53 -15.51 -0.39
CA GLY A 49 31.69 -14.98 -1.09
C GLY A 49 32.40 -13.85 -0.32
N PRO A 50 33.62 -13.51 -0.74
CA PRO A 50 34.39 -12.42 -0.13
C PRO A 50 33.92 -11.03 -0.55
N ASN A 51 32.99 -10.93 -1.49
CA ASN A 51 32.52 -9.66 -2.02
C ASN A 51 31.41 -9.08 -1.13
N LEU A 52 31.71 -7.99 -0.44
CA LEU A 52 30.79 -7.26 0.43
C LEU A 52 30.11 -6.06 -0.27
N GLN A 53 30.14 -6.01 -1.61
CA GLN A 53 29.38 -5.01 -2.35
C GLN A 53 27.88 -5.34 -2.27
N ALA A 54 27.05 -4.34 -1.98
CA ALA A 54 25.62 -4.53 -1.79
C ALA A 54 24.97 -5.24 -2.99
N GLU A 55 25.33 -4.86 -4.19
CA GLU A 55 24.80 -5.42 -5.44
C GLU A 55 25.01 -6.94 -5.55
N ALA A 56 26.07 -7.47 -4.98
CA ALA A 56 26.37 -8.90 -5.06
C ALA A 56 25.31 -9.77 -4.37
N TYR A 57 24.77 -9.33 -3.23
CA TYR A 57 23.75 -10.06 -2.48
C TYR A 57 22.34 -9.47 -2.60
N THR A 58 22.17 -8.27 -3.11
CA THR A 58 20.84 -7.73 -3.44
C THR A 58 20.35 -8.21 -4.82
N SER A 59 21.25 -8.28 -5.81
CA SER A 59 20.93 -8.72 -7.17
C SER A 59 20.19 -10.06 -7.25
N PRO A 60 20.53 -11.11 -6.48
CA PRO A 60 19.76 -12.36 -6.47
C PRO A 60 18.33 -12.22 -5.93
N LEU A 61 18.03 -11.15 -5.20
CA LEU A 61 16.71 -10.85 -4.66
C LEU A 61 15.87 -9.95 -5.59
N LEU A 62 16.47 -9.42 -6.67
CA LEU A 62 15.78 -8.68 -7.74
C LEU A 62 15.28 -9.64 -8.82
N TRP A 63 14.28 -9.17 -9.56
CA TRP A 63 13.68 -9.89 -10.68
C TRP A 63 14.24 -9.40 -12.00
N THR A 64 14.78 -10.29 -12.82
CA THR A 64 15.06 -9.95 -14.23
C THR A 64 13.77 -9.95 -15.05
N ASN A 65 13.78 -9.29 -16.20
CA ASN A 65 12.63 -9.29 -17.10
C ASN A 65 12.27 -10.69 -17.59
N GLU A 66 13.27 -11.53 -17.81
CA GLU A 66 13.13 -12.94 -18.22
C GLU A 66 12.45 -13.76 -17.11
N GLN A 67 12.88 -13.59 -15.87
CA GLN A 67 12.29 -14.29 -14.71
C GLN A 67 10.85 -13.84 -14.47
N ILE A 68 10.56 -12.54 -14.61
CA ILE A 68 9.18 -12.02 -14.52
C ILE A 68 8.30 -12.65 -15.60
N ALA A 69 8.81 -12.77 -16.84
CA ALA A 69 8.08 -13.35 -17.95
C ALA A 69 7.85 -14.86 -17.76
N LEU A 70 8.87 -15.60 -17.34
CA LEU A 70 8.75 -17.05 -17.05
C LEU A 70 7.71 -17.33 -15.96
N ALA A 71 7.75 -16.57 -14.87
CA ALA A 71 6.76 -16.71 -13.81
C ALA A 71 5.34 -16.31 -14.29
N ALA A 72 5.21 -15.28 -15.12
CA ALA A 72 3.94 -14.87 -15.71
C ALA A 72 3.32 -15.97 -16.59
N ASP A 73 4.14 -16.64 -17.39
CA ASP A 73 3.67 -17.73 -18.24
C ASP A 73 3.28 -18.99 -17.45
N ALA A 74 4.02 -19.32 -16.38
CA ALA A 74 3.66 -20.37 -15.44
C ALA A 74 2.33 -20.05 -14.72
N LEU A 75 2.14 -18.83 -14.22
CA LEU A 75 0.90 -18.39 -13.59
C LEU A 75 -0.28 -18.44 -14.55
N ARG A 76 -0.10 -18.05 -15.82
CA ARG A 76 -1.14 -18.17 -16.87
C ARG A 76 -1.52 -19.63 -17.12
N SER A 77 -0.54 -20.52 -17.17
CA SER A 77 -0.76 -21.96 -17.28
C SER A 77 -1.52 -22.52 -16.09
N LEU A 78 -1.11 -22.16 -14.88
CA LEU A 78 -1.78 -22.58 -13.64
C LEU A 78 -3.23 -22.05 -13.57
N TYR A 79 -3.49 -20.83 -13.97
CA TYR A 79 -4.88 -20.33 -14.04
C TYR A 79 -5.76 -21.23 -14.91
N SER A 80 -5.23 -21.74 -16.02
CA SER A 80 -5.97 -22.61 -16.93
C SER A 80 -6.15 -24.04 -16.42
N SER A 81 -5.17 -24.56 -15.68
CA SER A 81 -5.11 -25.98 -15.28
C SER A 81 -5.48 -26.24 -13.83
N ASP A 82 -5.32 -25.27 -12.92
CA ASP A 82 -5.53 -25.43 -11.48
C ASP A 82 -6.76 -24.66 -10.98
N ALA A 83 -7.63 -25.37 -10.26
CA ALA A 83 -8.89 -24.79 -9.78
C ALA A 83 -8.68 -23.78 -8.63
N ALA A 84 -7.64 -23.98 -7.80
CA ALA A 84 -7.36 -23.07 -6.68
C ALA A 84 -6.83 -21.73 -7.17
N ILE A 85 -5.94 -21.72 -8.15
CA ILE A 85 -5.41 -20.48 -8.76
C ILE A 85 -6.52 -19.74 -9.49
N ARG A 86 -7.40 -20.44 -10.18
CA ARG A 86 -8.57 -19.81 -10.83
C ARG A 86 -9.51 -19.21 -9.80
N ALA A 87 -9.86 -19.95 -8.75
CA ALA A 87 -10.74 -19.45 -7.68
C ALA A 87 -10.14 -18.24 -6.96
N LEU A 88 -8.86 -18.27 -6.60
CA LEU A 88 -8.15 -17.15 -5.99
C LEU A 88 -8.22 -15.91 -6.89
N THR A 89 -8.00 -16.08 -8.19
CA THR A 89 -8.02 -14.97 -9.15
C THR A 89 -9.43 -14.38 -9.31
N ASP A 90 -10.43 -15.24 -9.55
CA ASP A 90 -11.78 -14.80 -9.95
C ASP A 90 -12.62 -14.35 -8.74
N GLN A 91 -12.42 -14.98 -7.57
CA GLN A 91 -13.25 -14.77 -6.38
C GLN A 91 -12.63 -13.85 -5.34
N GLU A 92 -11.31 -13.66 -5.36
CA GLU A 92 -10.60 -12.82 -4.39
C GLU A 92 -9.86 -11.66 -5.04
N LEU A 93 -8.96 -11.92 -6.01
CA LEU A 93 -8.18 -10.86 -6.66
C LEU A 93 -9.06 -9.92 -7.48
N GLN A 94 -9.91 -10.43 -8.34
CA GLN A 94 -10.74 -9.60 -9.22
C GLN A 94 -11.73 -8.72 -8.44
N PRO A 95 -12.46 -9.20 -7.42
CA PRO A 95 -13.35 -8.35 -6.62
C PRO A 95 -12.61 -7.32 -5.75
N SER A 96 -11.32 -7.52 -5.45
CA SER A 96 -10.54 -6.58 -4.64
C SER A 96 -10.29 -5.24 -5.33
N GLY A 97 -10.39 -5.20 -6.66
CA GLY A 97 -10.05 -4.03 -7.46
C GLY A 97 -8.53 -3.74 -7.53
N VAL A 98 -7.69 -4.66 -7.06
CA VAL A 98 -6.25 -4.58 -7.24
C VAL A 98 -5.88 -5.01 -8.67
N GLY A 99 -5.01 -4.23 -9.30
CA GLY A 99 -4.64 -4.44 -10.70
C GLY A 99 -5.45 -3.59 -11.68
N PRO A 100 -5.19 -3.70 -12.99
CA PRO A 100 -5.91 -2.94 -14.01
C PRO A 100 -7.38 -3.39 -14.12
N GLY A 101 -8.30 -2.50 -13.80
CA GLY A 101 -9.74 -2.80 -13.77
C GLY A 101 -10.38 -3.21 -15.10
N SER A 102 -9.65 -3.08 -16.21
CA SER A 102 -10.07 -3.55 -17.55
C SER A 102 -9.72 -5.00 -17.82
N LEU A 103 -8.95 -5.66 -16.93
CA LEU A 103 -8.49 -7.04 -17.09
C LEU A 103 -9.26 -7.99 -16.18
N SER A 104 -9.33 -9.26 -16.58
CA SER A 104 -9.94 -10.34 -15.82
C SER A 104 -9.19 -11.65 -16.04
N GLY A 105 -9.44 -12.64 -15.19
CA GLY A 105 -8.90 -13.98 -15.32
C GLY A 105 -7.37 -14.01 -15.39
N ALA A 106 -6.81 -14.84 -16.26
CA ALA A 106 -5.37 -15.02 -16.41
C ALA A 106 -4.61 -13.71 -16.69
N GLU A 107 -5.20 -12.81 -17.46
CA GLU A 107 -4.52 -11.53 -17.79
C GLU A 107 -4.47 -10.59 -16.59
N LEU A 108 -5.48 -10.58 -15.73
CA LEU A 108 -5.43 -9.85 -14.46
C LEU A 108 -4.35 -10.44 -13.55
N LEU A 109 -4.31 -11.77 -13.38
CA LEU A 109 -3.31 -12.46 -12.57
C LEU A 109 -1.89 -12.10 -13.01
N VAL A 110 -1.61 -12.21 -14.31
CA VAL A 110 -0.30 -11.93 -14.90
C VAL A 110 0.08 -10.45 -14.79
N ALA A 111 -0.85 -9.54 -15.05
CA ALA A 111 -0.59 -8.11 -14.95
C ALA A 111 -0.31 -7.70 -13.49
N THR A 112 -1.03 -8.26 -12.54
CA THR A 112 -0.80 -8.02 -11.11
C THR A 112 0.56 -8.56 -10.67
N TRP A 113 0.91 -9.79 -11.04
CA TRP A 113 2.25 -10.34 -10.78
C TRP A 113 3.37 -9.42 -11.31
N ARG A 114 3.27 -9.00 -12.57
CA ARG A 114 4.28 -8.11 -13.18
C ARG A 114 4.40 -6.78 -12.44
N THR A 115 3.29 -6.23 -12.00
CA THR A 115 3.25 -4.99 -11.22
C THR A 115 3.92 -5.16 -9.85
N GLU A 116 3.64 -6.26 -9.15
CA GLU A 116 4.20 -6.55 -7.84
C GLU A 116 5.69 -6.88 -7.92
N ALA A 117 6.12 -7.65 -8.92
CA ALA A 117 7.54 -7.92 -9.18
C ALA A 117 8.33 -6.63 -9.49
N ALA A 118 7.78 -5.76 -10.32
CA ALA A 118 8.38 -4.45 -10.58
C ALA A 118 8.37 -3.55 -9.33
N GLY A 119 7.37 -3.69 -8.47
CA GLY A 119 7.29 -3.02 -7.16
C GLY A 119 8.42 -3.45 -6.23
N MET A 120 8.68 -4.76 -6.10
CA MET A 120 9.80 -5.30 -5.32
C MET A 120 11.15 -4.78 -5.84
N ASN A 121 11.37 -4.80 -7.15
CA ASN A 121 12.59 -4.26 -7.74
C ASN A 121 12.77 -2.77 -7.43
N ARG A 122 11.71 -1.97 -7.53
CA ARG A 122 11.78 -0.55 -7.21
C ARG A 122 12.12 -0.28 -5.75
N ILE A 123 11.54 -1.04 -4.83
CA ILE A 123 11.86 -0.94 -3.40
C ILE A 123 13.35 -1.23 -3.18
N ALA A 124 13.87 -2.30 -3.76
CA ALA A 124 15.28 -2.66 -3.64
C ALA A 124 16.19 -1.61 -4.29
N ALA A 125 15.89 -1.13 -5.50
CA ALA A 125 16.66 -0.10 -6.17
C ALA A 125 16.72 1.19 -5.35
N THR A 126 15.59 1.59 -4.72
CA THR A 126 15.54 2.80 -3.89
C THR A 126 16.25 2.59 -2.55
N PHE A 127 15.86 1.57 -1.79
CA PHE A 127 16.25 1.44 -0.38
C PHE A 127 17.49 0.56 -0.15
N ALA A 128 17.94 -0.24 -1.13
CA ALA A 128 19.17 -1.00 -1.03
C ALA A 128 20.29 -0.47 -1.93
N GLU A 129 19.96 0.04 -3.13
CA GLU A 129 20.97 0.50 -4.10
C GLU A 129 21.09 2.04 -4.14
N GLY A 130 20.17 2.77 -3.50
CA GLY A 130 20.24 4.23 -3.36
C GLY A 130 19.82 5.00 -4.61
N GLU A 131 18.98 4.40 -5.47
CA GLU A 131 18.32 5.15 -6.54
C GLU A 131 17.37 6.19 -5.96
N ALA A 132 17.35 7.36 -6.58
CA ALA A 132 16.45 8.43 -6.15
C ALA A 132 14.98 8.00 -6.28
N PRO A 133 14.15 8.16 -5.23
CA PRO A 133 12.73 7.91 -5.35
C PRO A 133 12.06 8.92 -6.29
N ARG A 134 10.87 8.59 -6.79
CA ARG A 134 10.13 9.47 -7.73
C ARG A 134 9.83 10.85 -7.15
N SER A 135 9.62 10.92 -5.86
CA SER A 135 9.31 12.16 -5.13
C SER A 135 10.25 12.30 -3.94
N PRO A 136 11.53 12.72 -4.13
CA PRO A 136 12.54 12.73 -3.07
C PRO A 136 12.17 13.54 -1.84
N GLN A 137 11.35 14.59 -2.00
CA GLN A 137 10.88 15.41 -0.88
C GLN A 137 9.88 14.67 0.02
N ILE A 138 9.16 13.72 -0.53
CA ILE A 138 8.13 12.94 0.16
C ILE A 138 8.67 11.57 0.56
N ASP A 139 9.45 10.94 -0.34
CA ASP A 139 9.90 9.56 -0.23
C ASP A 139 11.40 9.47 0.10
N ALA A 140 11.92 10.40 0.90
CA ALA A 140 13.32 10.38 1.32
C ALA A 140 13.67 9.05 2.02
N LEU A 141 14.90 8.60 1.80
CA LEU A 141 15.45 7.44 2.51
C LEU A 141 15.71 7.81 3.98
N ALA A 142 15.42 6.87 4.88
CA ALA A 142 15.74 7.05 6.31
C ALA A 142 17.23 6.83 6.59
N TYR A 143 17.89 6.03 5.76
CA TYR A 143 19.31 5.70 5.89
C TYR A 143 20.03 5.93 4.56
N ASP A 144 21.34 6.19 4.63
CA ASP A 144 22.19 6.18 3.45
C ASP A 144 22.56 4.73 3.07
N PRO A 145 22.11 4.22 1.93
CA PRO A 145 22.43 2.84 1.50
C PRO A 145 23.92 2.60 1.27
N ARG A 146 24.71 3.67 1.13
CA ARG A 146 26.16 3.61 0.95
C ARG A 146 26.93 3.58 2.26
N SER A 147 26.28 3.83 3.40
CA SER A 147 26.92 3.76 4.71
C SER A 147 27.35 2.31 5.02
N GLU A 148 28.46 2.14 5.74
CA GLU A 148 28.98 0.85 6.15
C GLU A 148 27.94 0.08 6.98
N GLN A 149 27.35 0.74 7.97
CA GLN A 149 26.34 0.16 8.84
C GLN A 149 25.11 -0.34 8.08
N TYR A 150 24.63 0.40 7.07
CA TYR A 150 23.48 -0.03 6.32
C TYR A 150 23.80 -1.18 5.35
N ARG A 151 24.99 -1.21 4.77
CA ARG A 151 25.47 -2.34 3.97
C ARG A 151 25.60 -3.63 4.81
N GLU A 152 26.08 -3.51 6.05
CA GLU A 152 26.10 -4.64 6.98
C GLU A 152 24.69 -5.14 7.28
N PHE A 153 23.73 -4.25 7.52
CA PHE A 153 22.31 -4.60 7.66
C PHE A 153 21.78 -5.34 6.44
N LEU A 154 22.03 -4.87 5.21
CA LEU A 154 21.59 -5.54 3.99
C LEU A 154 22.20 -6.95 3.85
N HIS A 155 23.47 -7.10 4.20
CA HIS A 155 24.15 -8.41 4.17
C HIS A 155 23.52 -9.38 5.18
N GLU A 156 23.30 -8.96 6.41
CA GLU A 156 22.65 -9.80 7.43
C GLU A 156 21.18 -10.10 7.09
N LEU A 157 20.49 -9.18 6.46
CA LEU A 157 19.14 -9.44 5.93
C LEU A 157 19.17 -10.53 4.85
N ALA A 158 20.08 -10.44 3.89
CA ALA A 158 20.25 -11.46 2.85
C ALA A 158 20.57 -12.84 3.46
N ARG A 159 21.45 -12.91 4.47
CA ARG A 159 21.76 -14.14 5.21
C ARG A 159 20.53 -14.69 5.94
N THR A 160 19.76 -13.83 6.57
CA THR A 160 18.53 -14.24 7.25
C THR A 160 17.51 -14.83 6.29
N ILE A 161 17.39 -14.26 5.08
CA ILE A 161 16.50 -14.77 4.03
C ILE A 161 16.99 -16.14 3.53
N ASP A 162 18.30 -16.31 3.30
CA ASP A 162 18.88 -17.60 2.87
C ASP A 162 18.71 -18.70 3.93
N ALA A 163 18.87 -18.35 5.20
CA ALA A 163 18.76 -19.29 6.32
C ALA A 163 17.33 -19.67 6.68
N ASP A 164 16.31 -18.93 6.21
CA ASP A 164 14.91 -19.13 6.60
C ASP A 164 14.30 -20.35 5.87
N PRO A 165 13.99 -21.45 6.57
CA PRO A 165 13.38 -22.63 5.96
C PRO A 165 11.91 -22.41 5.56
N VAL A 166 11.23 -21.42 6.14
CA VAL A 166 9.82 -21.11 5.88
C VAL A 166 9.66 -20.12 4.73
N ALA A 167 10.61 -19.20 4.57
CA ALA A 167 10.68 -18.31 3.40
C ALA A 167 10.95 -19.09 2.10
N GLY A 168 11.06 -20.39 2.17
CA GLY A 168 11.65 -21.28 1.19
C GLY A 168 10.70 -22.16 0.40
N THR A 169 9.43 -21.83 0.21
CA THR A 169 8.55 -22.71 -0.60
C THR A 169 7.99 -22.04 -1.84
N LEU A 170 7.92 -20.70 -1.88
CA LEU A 170 7.37 -19.98 -3.01
C LEU A 170 8.47 -19.17 -3.72
N PHE A 171 8.41 -19.16 -5.04
CA PHE A 171 9.44 -18.56 -5.89
C PHE A 171 9.69 -17.06 -5.59
N PHE A 172 8.72 -16.38 -5.03
CA PHE A 172 8.80 -14.95 -4.70
C PHE A 172 9.16 -14.63 -3.25
N SER A 173 9.11 -15.61 -2.32
CA SER A 173 9.17 -15.35 -0.87
C SER A 173 10.42 -14.57 -0.44
N GLY A 174 11.60 -14.89 -0.99
CA GLY A 174 12.84 -14.19 -0.65
C GLY A 174 12.80 -12.70 -1.04
N ALA A 175 12.37 -12.40 -2.26
CA ALA A 175 12.25 -11.03 -2.74
C ALA A 175 11.16 -10.25 -2.01
N LEU A 176 10.04 -10.89 -1.68
CA LEU A 176 8.95 -10.30 -0.91
C LEU A 176 9.42 -9.94 0.50
N LYS A 177 10.04 -10.87 1.22
CA LYS A 177 10.58 -10.63 2.56
C LYS A 177 11.62 -9.52 2.56
N PHE A 178 12.53 -9.52 1.58
CA PHE A 178 13.50 -8.45 1.42
C PHE A 178 12.83 -7.09 1.26
N SER A 179 11.85 -6.99 0.36
CA SER A 179 11.14 -5.75 0.10
C SER A 179 10.36 -5.22 1.30
N LEU A 180 9.64 -6.10 2.01
CA LEU A 180 8.88 -5.72 3.22
C LEU A 180 9.83 -5.22 4.32
N THR A 181 10.95 -5.93 4.57
CA THR A 181 11.94 -5.51 5.57
C THR A 181 12.60 -4.18 5.21
N LEU A 182 12.88 -3.93 3.92
CA LEU A 182 13.40 -2.62 3.48
C LEU A 182 12.40 -1.48 3.73
N LEU A 183 11.11 -1.70 3.47
CA LEU A 183 10.06 -0.72 3.77
C LEU A 183 9.98 -0.44 5.27
N GLU A 184 9.95 -1.47 6.11
CA GLU A 184 9.90 -1.34 7.57
C GLU A 184 11.14 -0.62 8.11
N ALA A 185 12.34 -1.03 7.70
CA ALA A 185 13.59 -0.41 8.13
C ALA A 185 13.65 1.08 7.77
N ASN A 186 13.11 1.47 6.62
CA ASN A 186 13.06 2.85 6.17
C ASN A 186 11.80 3.61 6.63
N GLN A 187 11.02 3.04 7.56
CA GLN A 187 9.77 3.65 8.06
C GLN A 187 8.75 3.92 6.93
N ARG A 188 8.72 3.02 5.93
CA ARG A 188 7.78 3.04 4.80
C ARG A 188 6.64 2.04 4.96
N ASP A 189 6.29 1.78 6.21
CA ASP A 189 5.14 0.99 6.64
C ASP A 189 3.84 1.82 6.77
N GLU A 190 3.86 3.09 6.37
CA GLU A 190 2.73 4.03 6.52
C GLU A 190 1.44 3.48 5.92
N ALA A 191 1.53 2.74 4.81
CA ALA A 191 0.36 2.12 4.18
C ALA A 191 -0.36 1.08 5.06
N ALA A 192 0.33 0.54 6.06
CA ALA A 192 -0.20 -0.46 7.00
C ALA A 192 -0.61 0.13 8.35
N ARG A 193 -0.16 1.33 8.66
CA ARG A 193 -0.50 1.99 9.92
C ARG A 193 -2.01 2.22 9.99
N PHE A 194 -2.58 2.02 11.18
CA PHE A 194 -4.02 2.16 11.46
C PHE A 194 -4.92 1.09 10.83
N GLU A 195 -4.37 0.13 10.11
CA GLU A 195 -5.17 -1.01 9.59
C GLU A 195 -5.45 -2.06 10.69
N PRO A 196 -6.62 -2.67 10.69
CA PRO A 196 -7.75 -2.39 9.79
C PRO A 196 -8.56 -1.15 10.22
N LEU A 197 -8.77 -0.22 9.29
CA LEU A 197 -9.52 1.02 9.55
C LEU A 197 -10.96 0.76 10.00
N GLU A 198 -11.57 -0.30 9.49
CA GLU A 198 -12.97 -0.65 9.73
C GLU A 198 -13.27 -0.99 11.20
N THR A 199 -12.31 -1.53 11.92
CA THR A 199 -12.41 -1.87 13.35
C THR A 199 -11.62 -0.91 14.24
N GLY A 200 -10.83 -0.03 13.64
CA GLY A 200 -10.05 1.02 14.26
C GLY A 200 -10.67 2.39 14.06
N GLU A 201 -9.93 3.27 13.42
CA GLU A 201 -10.23 4.70 13.30
C GLU A 201 -11.56 5.04 12.61
N ASN A 202 -12.07 4.19 11.73
CA ASN A 202 -13.34 4.38 11.02
C ASN A 202 -14.52 3.63 11.66
N ALA A 203 -14.29 2.84 12.71
CA ALA A 203 -15.31 1.97 13.30
C ALA A 203 -16.59 2.72 13.68
N ALA A 204 -16.48 3.87 14.36
CA ALA A 204 -17.62 4.65 14.80
C ALA A 204 -18.47 5.16 13.62
N ALA A 205 -17.84 5.62 12.55
CA ALA A 205 -18.51 6.08 11.34
C ALA A 205 -19.20 4.93 10.60
N LEU A 206 -18.56 3.76 10.53
CA LEU A 206 -19.14 2.58 9.87
C LEU A 206 -20.32 1.99 10.65
N VAL A 207 -20.34 2.10 11.96
CA VAL A 207 -21.54 1.75 12.74
C VAL A 207 -22.70 2.65 12.37
N ARG A 208 -22.50 3.98 12.30
CA ARG A 208 -23.53 4.94 11.90
C ARG A 208 -23.99 4.73 10.45
N LEU A 209 -23.06 4.39 9.56
CA LEU A 209 -23.36 4.16 8.14
C LEU A 209 -24.45 3.10 7.92
N LYS A 210 -24.48 2.05 8.75
CA LYS A 210 -25.45 0.94 8.61
C LYS A 210 -26.92 1.35 8.75
N THR A 211 -27.19 2.47 9.41
CA THR A 211 -28.55 2.97 9.69
C THR A 211 -28.82 4.33 9.05
N MET A 212 -27.98 4.72 8.07
CA MET A 212 -28.02 6.05 7.50
C MET A 212 -29.22 6.24 6.56
N ASP A 213 -30.02 7.28 6.79
CA ASP A 213 -30.98 7.80 5.80
C ASP A 213 -30.28 8.85 4.93
N TRP A 214 -30.14 8.55 3.66
CA TRP A 214 -29.44 9.39 2.69
C TRP A 214 -30.28 10.51 2.09
N LYS A 215 -31.60 10.37 2.14
CA LYS A 215 -32.55 11.30 1.45
C LYS A 215 -32.38 12.77 1.80
N PRO A 216 -32.07 13.16 3.06
CA PRO A 216 -31.92 14.56 3.43
C PRO A 216 -30.66 15.23 2.86
N PHE A 217 -29.69 14.45 2.37
CA PHE A 217 -28.37 14.97 2.03
C PHE A 217 -28.15 15.07 0.53
N ARG A 218 -27.54 16.19 0.12
CA ARG A 218 -27.17 16.42 -1.28
C ARG A 218 -25.94 15.57 -1.69
N TYR A 219 -25.01 15.35 -0.76
CA TYR A 219 -23.77 14.63 -0.99
C TYR A 219 -23.65 13.44 -0.06
N ALA A 220 -23.02 12.36 -0.54
CA ALA A 220 -22.76 11.18 0.27
C ALA A 220 -21.70 11.45 1.35
N ALA A 221 -20.67 12.22 1.02
CA ALA A 221 -19.61 12.62 1.92
C ALA A 221 -18.99 13.96 1.52
N ILE A 222 -18.29 14.60 2.47
CA ILE A 222 -17.41 15.73 2.23
C ILE A 222 -15.98 15.20 2.28
N LEU A 223 -15.29 15.18 1.14
CA LEU A 223 -13.87 14.84 1.07
C LEU A 223 -13.02 16.08 1.34
N VAL A 224 -12.08 15.95 2.28
CA VAL A 224 -11.12 17.00 2.64
C VAL A 224 -9.72 16.46 2.38
N PRO A 225 -9.13 16.71 1.20
CA PRO A 225 -7.73 16.41 0.97
C PRO A 225 -6.86 17.31 1.85
N GLY A 226 -5.81 16.73 2.39
CA GLY A 226 -4.86 17.47 3.20
C GLY A 226 -4.03 18.51 2.43
N MET A 227 -3.37 19.36 3.19
CA MET A 227 -2.36 20.31 2.75
C MET A 227 -1.32 20.44 3.84
N GLU A 228 -0.19 19.83 3.61
CA GLU A 228 0.82 19.62 4.64
C GLU A 228 1.57 20.88 5.01
N PRO A 229 2.06 20.98 6.27
CA PRO A 229 3.01 22.00 6.66
C PRO A 229 4.43 21.62 6.21
N ASP A 230 5.22 22.62 5.82
CA ASP A 230 6.66 22.43 5.52
C ASP A 230 7.53 22.38 6.80
N LEU A 231 6.92 22.50 7.97
CA LEU A 231 7.61 22.60 9.27
C LEU A 231 7.40 21.35 10.11
N PRO A 232 8.48 20.68 10.59
CA PRO A 232 8.39 19.39 11.30
C PRO A 232 7.57 19.42 12.59
N ALA A 233 7.47 20.58 13.25
CA ALA A 233 6.75 20.72 14.52
C ALA A 233 5.29 21.16 14.37
N VAL A 234 4.81 21.32 13.13
CA VAL A 234 3.46 21.83 12.85
C VAL A 234 2.57 20.69 12.39
N PRO A 235 1.50 20.32 13.13
CA PRO A 235 0.65 19.20 12.78
C PRO A 235 -0.27 19.44 11.57
N LEU A 236 -0.70 20.67 11.32
CA LEU A 236 -1.52 21.06 10.19
C LEU A 236 -1.07 22.43 9.65
N SER A 237 -1.00 22.55 8.34
CA SER A 237 -0.74 23.84 7.70
C SER A 237 -1.91 24.83 7.92
N PRO A 238 -1.67 26.14 7.81
CA PRO A 238 -2.74 27.12 7.84
C PRO A 238 -3.83 26.85 6.77
N MET A 239 -3.42 26.40 5.59
CA MET A 239 -4.37 26.07 4.51
C MET A 239 -5.13 24.79 4.83
N GLY A 240 -4.49 23.74 5.36
CA GLY A 240 -5.15 22.52 5.83
C GLY A 240 -6.23 22.85 6.88
N ARG A 241 -5.90 23.74 7.83
CA ARG A 241 -6.86 24.21 8.83
C ARG A 241 -8.05 24.95 8.22
N LEU A 242 -7.83 25.80 7.20
CA LEU A 242 -8.92 26.49 6.50
C LEU A 242 -9.84 25.51 5.78
N ARG A 243 -9.29 24.49 5.12
CA ARG A 243 -10.09 23.43 4.47
C ARG A 243 -10.97 22.71 5.49
N VAL A 244 -10.41 22.30 6.63
CA VAL A 244 -11.16 21.66 7.71
C VAL A 244 -12.27 22.56 8.24
N THR A 245 -11.99 23.86 8.41
CA THR A 245 -12.99 24.86 8.86
C THR A 245 -14.16 24.95 7.87
N ALA A 246 -13.87 25.04 6.58
CA ALA A 246 -14.89 25.10 5.53
C ALA A 246 -15.72 23.80 5.46
N ALA A 247 -15.06 22.65 5.61
CA ALA A 247 -15.71 21.35 5.63
C ALA A 247 -16.63 21.18 6.85
N ALA A 248 -16.18 21.62 8.03
CA ALA A 248 -17.00 21.64 9.24
C ALA A 248 -18.25 22.50 9.09
N ALA A 249 -18.13 23.67 8.44
CA ALA A 249 -19.27 24.53 8.13
C ALA A 249 -20.25 23.84 7.16
N ALA A 250 -19.76 23.20 6.10
CA ALA A 250 -20.59 22.45 5.15
C ALA A 250 -21.32 21.27 5.83
N TYR A 251 -20.62 20.53 6.71
CA TYR A 251 -21.24 19.47 7.49
C TYR A 251 -22.35 20.00 8.41
N LYS A 252 -22.10 21.08 9.17
CA LYS A 252 -23.09 21.73 10.04
C LYS A 252 -24.29 22.30 9.29
N ALA A 253 -24.09 22.69 8.03
CA ALA A 253 -25.14 23.09 7.11
C ALA A 253 -25.95 21.90 6.55
N GLY A 254 -25.65 20.67 6.95
CA GLY A 254 -26.37 19.46 6.53
C GLY A 254 -26.14 19.07 5.08
N GLN A 255 -25.02 19.43 4.47
CA GLN A 255 -24.76 19.12 3.06
C GLN A 255 -24.43 17.63 2.84
N ALA A 256 -23.76 16.98 3.80
CA ALA A 256 -23.48 15.54 3.80
C ALA A 256 -23.46 14.99 5.24
N PRO A 257 -23.74 13.68 5.43
CA PRO A 257 -23.74 13.07 6.75
C PRO A 257 -22.35 12.70 7.27
N PHE A 258 -21.35 12.61 6.38
CA PHE A 258 -20.00 12.21 6.71
C PHE A 258 -18.95 13.17 6.15
N LEU A 259 -17.85 13.29 6.89
CA LEU A 259 -16.59 13.88 6.46
C LEU A 259 -15.59 12.74 6.22
N LEU A 260 -14.85 12.78 5.13
CA LEU A 260 -13.73 11.91 4.84
C LEU A 260 -12.48 12.78 4.73
N VAL A 261 -11.62 12.77 5.74
CA VAL A 261 -10.36 13.50 5.74
C VAL A 261 -9.24 12.59 5.25
N SER A 262 -8.43 13.06 4.32
CA SER A 262 -7.46 12.24 3.62
C SER A 262 -6.08 12.92 3.59
N GLY A 263 -5.07 12.22 4.11
CA GLY A 263 -3.68 12.65 4.14
C GLY A 263 -2.84 11.79 5.09
N GLY A 264 -1.65 11.41 4.66
CA GLY A 264 -0.74 10.52 5.39
C GLY A 264 0.36 11.25 6.17
N TYR A 265 1.50 10.58 6.32
CA TYR A 265 2.76 11.15 6.82
C TYR A 265 3.59 11.61 5.62
N VAL A 266 3.48 12.85 5.19
CA VAL A 266 4.03 13.28 3.89
C VAL A 266 5.06 14.39 4.03
N HIS A 267 4.71 15.56 4.56
CA HIS A 267 5.60 16.70 4.68
C HIS A 267 5.73 17.23 6.11
N PRO A 268 6.94 17.58 6.47
CA PRO A 268 8.19 17.21 5.80
C PRO A 268 8.42 15.71 5.86
N SER A 269 9.30 15.18 5.03
CA SER A 269 9.67 13.75 5.10
C SER A 269 9.96 13.34 6.55
N GLN A 270 9.44 12.17 6.96
CA GLN A 270 9.51 11.63 8.33
C GLN A 270 8.80 12.48 9.40
N THR A 271 7.81 13.28 9.00
CA THR A 271 6.97 13.99 9.98
C THR A 271 6.32 13.01 10.97
N PRO A 272 6.23 13.34 12.28
CA PRO A 272 5.53 12.53 13.25
C PRO A 272 3.98 12.67 13.16
N PHE A 273 3.49 13.57 12.34
CA PHE A 273 2.06 13.88 12.22
C PHE A 273 1.44 13.20 11.02
N ASN A 274 0.33 12.49 11.26
CA ASN A 274 -0.53 12.00 10.20
C ASN A 274 -1.64 13.03 9.94
N GLU A 275 -1.70 13.54 8.75
CA GLU A 275 -2.54 14.68 8.42
C GLU A 275 -4.05 14.39 8.61
N ALA A 276 -4.52 13.21 8.20
CA ALA A 276 -5.92 12.81 8.40
C ALA A 276 -6.29 12.73 9.89
N LEU A 277 -5.38 12.20 10.73
CA LEU A 277 -5.60 12.16 12.17
C LEU A 277 -5.62 13.56 12.80
N GLU A 278 -4.73 14.45 12.37
CA GLU A 278 -4.72 15.82 12.89
C GLU A 278 -5.97 16.59 12.46
N MET A 279 -6.46 16.37 11.22
CA MET A 279 -7.74 16.91 10.77
C MET A 279 -8.92 16.34 11.58
N LYS A 280 -8.94 15.02 11.86
CA LYS A 280 -9.95 14.38 12.72
C LYS A 280 -9.95 14.98 14.13
N LYS A 281 -8.78 15.14 14.74
CA LYS A 281 -8.63 15.77 16.06
C LYS A 281 -9.19 17.20 16.08
N LEU A 282 -8.90 17.98 15.04
CA LEU A 282 -9.39 19.34 14.90
C LEU A 282 -10.92 19.38 14.75
N LEU A 283 -11.50 18.51 13.91
CA LEU A 283 -12.94 18.39 13.73
C LEU A 283 -13.66 18.04 15.03
N MET A 284 -13.13 17.10 15.80
CA MET A 284 -13.71 16.67 17.07
C MET A 284 -13.53 17.73 18.18
N GLY A 285 -12.31 18.23 18.34
CA GLY A 285 -11.93 19.11 19.45
C GLY A 285 -12.48 20.53 19.33
N GLU A 286 -12.32 21.18 18.19
CA GLU A 286 -12.75 22.56 18.00
C GLU A 286 -14.15 22.67 17.40
N PHE A 287 -14.46 21.87 16.40
CA PHE A 287 -15.74 21.97 15.70
C PHE A 287 -16.83 21.10 16.31
N HIS A 288 -16.51 20.27 17.29
CA HIS A 288 -17.44 19.37 17.99
C HIS A 288 -18.23 18.45 17.03
N ILE A 289 -17.57 18.04 15.95
CA ILE A 289 -18.11 17.04 15.03
C ILE A 289 -17.98 15.65 15.70
N PRO A 290 -19.06 14.86 15.77
CA PRO A 290 -18.99 13.55 16.41
C PRO A 290 -18.08 12.60 15.60
N GLU A 291 -17.32 11.77 16.31
CA GLU A 291 -16.43 10.78 15.68
C GLU A 291 -17.16 9.90 14.68
N SER A 292 -18.40 9.54 14.99
CA SER A 292 -19.27 8.75 14.08
C SER A 292 -19.61 9.42 12.75
N ALA A 293 -19.24 10.69 12.56
CA ALA A 293 -19.41 11.38 11.30
C ALA A 293 -18.09 11.54 10.53
N ILE A 294 -16.97 11.04 11.06
CA ILE A 294 -15.65 11.26 10.49
C ILE A 294 -15.04 9.93 10.07
N LEU A 295 -14.71 9.83 8.79
CA LEU A 295 -13.86 8.79 8.22
C LEU A 295 -12.48 9.36 7.97
N ILE A 296 -11.45 8.55 8.08
CA ILE A 296 -10.09 8.93 7.71
C ILE A 296 -9.56 8.02 6.58
N ASP A 297 -8.76 8.62 5.73
CA ASP A 297 -7.79 7.96 4.87
C ASP A 297 -6.39 8.44 5.30
N PRO A 298 -5.68 7.66 6.14
CA PRO A 298 -4.40 8.08 6.69
C PRO A 298 -3.20 7.71 5.80
N HIS A 299 -3.44 7.29 4.56
CA HIS A 299 -2.42 6.70 3.69
C HIS A 299 -2.11 7.54 2.44
N ALA A 300 -2.95 8.51 2.10
CA ALA A 300 -2.75 9.33 0.90
C ALA A 300 -1.47 10.16 0.98
N ARG A 301 -0.74 10.25 -0.14
CA ARG A 301 0.53 10.97 -0.26
C ARG A 301 0.51 12.05 -1.34
N HIS A 302 -0.48 12.05 -2.22
CA HIS A 302 -0.63 12.98 -3.35
C HIS A 302 -2.11 13.21 -3.62
N THR A 303 -2.48 14.29 -4.31
CA THR A 303 -3.86 14.58 -4.70
C THR A 303 -4.52 13.39 -5.39
N THR A 304 -3.81 12.69 -6.28
CA THR A 304 -4.33 11.49 -6.96
C THR A 304 -4.61 10.34 -5.99
N THR A 305 -3.83 10.18 -4.93
CA THR A 305 -4.08 9.15 -3.90
C THR A 305 -5.20 9.57 -2.97
N ASN A 306 -5.34 10.85 -2.60
CA ASN A 306 -6.50 11.32 -1.84
C ASN A 306 -7.82 10.93 -2.53
N LEU A 307 -7.93 11.15 -3.84
CA LEU A 307 -9.15 10.82 -4.59
C LEU A 307 -9.34 9.31 -4.75
N ARG A 308 -8.27 8.59 -5.11
CA ARG A 308 -8.31 7.15 -5.34
C ARG A 308 -8.66 6.39 -4.07
N ASP A 309 -8.02 6.73 -2.97
CA ASP A 309 -8.17 5.99 -1.72
C ASP A 309 -9.51 6.36 -1.05
N ALA A 310 -9.95 7.63 -1.16
CA ALA A 310 -11.32 8.02 -0.80
C ALA A 310 -12.37 7.24 -1.60
N ALA A 311 -12.22 7.15 -2.93
CA ALA A 311 -13.14 6.38 -3.76
C ALA A 311 -13.18 4.89 -3.35
N ARG A 312 -12.03 4.29 -3.02
CA ARG A 312 -11.94 2.90 -2.54
C ARG A 312 -12.65 2.69 -1.20
N ILE A 313 -12.46 3.62 -0.25
CA ILE A 313 -13.15 3.57 1.05
C ILE A 313 -14.65 3.65 0.84
N LEU A 314 -15.14 4.65 0.09
CA LEU A 314 -16.56 4.83 -0.16
C LEU A 314 -17.19 3.63 -0.88
N TYR A 315 -16.49 3.05 -1.86
CA TYR A 315 -16.95 1.88 -2.59
C TYR A 315 -17.00 0.63 -1.69
N ARG A 316 -15.91 0.32 -0.99
CA ARG A 316 -15.79 -0.83 -0.10
C ARG A 316 -16.83 -0.79 1.02
N ASP A 317 -17.04 0.38 1.60
CA ASP A 317 -17.94 0.58 2.72
C ASP A 317 -19.39 0.81 2.27
N ARG A 318 -19.69 0.66 0.95
CA ARG A 318 -21.03 0.66 0.37
C ARG A 318 -21.76 1.99 0.54
N PHE A 319 -21.07 3.10 0.35
CA PHE A 319 -21.71 4.40 0.19
C PHE A 319 -22.57 4.44 -1.09
N PRO A 320 -23.63 5.26 -1.15
CA PRO A 320 -24.46 5.38 -2.36
C PRO A 320 -23.63 5.93 -3.53
N LEU A 321 -23.50 5.13 -4.61
CA LEU A 321 -22.70 5.48 -5.78
C LEU A 321 -23.42 6.46 -6.73
N ASP A 322 -24.70 6.66 -6.54
CA ASP A 322 -25.55 7.60 -7.28
C ASP A 322 -25.58 9.01 -6.66
N GLN A 323 -25.03 9.17 -5.45
CA GLN A 323 -24.85 10.48 -4.84
C GLN A 323 -23.44 11.02 -5.06
N PRO A 324 -23.30 12.31 -5.46
CA PRO A 324 -21.99 12.92 -5.58
C PRO A 324 -21.33 13.12 -4.22
N ILE A 325 -20.01 13.31 -4.21
CA ILE A 325 -19.25 13.78 -3.05
C ILE A 325 -18.92 15.27 -3.20
N LEU A 326 -18.84 15.98 -2.08
CA LEU A 326 -18.38 17.37 -2.06
C LEU A 326 -16.87 17.36 -1.72
N VAL A 327 -16.04 17.89 -2.62
CA VAL A 327 -14.61 18.07 -2.32
C VAL A 327 -14.40 19.49 -1.80
N VAL A 328 -13.88 19.62 -0.58
CA VAL A 328 -13.54 20.90 0.05
C VAL A 328 -12.04 21.08 0.01
N THR A 329 -11.59 21.97 -0.87
CA THR A 329 -10.16 22.24 -1.11
C THR A 329 -9.96 23.69 -1.54
N ASP A 330 -8.70 24.11 -1.80
CA ASP A 330 -8.40 25.44 -2.36
C ASP A 330 -8.47 25.44 -3.90
N LEU A 331 -8.41 26.67 -4.47
CA LEU A 331 -8.53 26.86 -5.92
C LEU A 331 -7.41 26.18 -6.73
N TYR A 332 -6.21 26.11 -6.16
CA TYR A 332 -5.07 25.49 -6.85
C TYR A 332 -5.27 23.97 -7.01
N GLN A 333 -5.61 23.29 -5.92
CA GLN A 333 -5.89 21.86 -5.96
C GLN A 333 -7.18 21.53 -6.72
N ALA A 334 -8.21 22.41 -6.64
CA ALA A 334 -9.45 22.24 -7.40
C ALA A 334 -9.24 22.24 -8.92
N GLY A 335 -8.22 22.98 -9.40
CA GLY A 335 -7.84 22.97 -10.82
C GLY A 335 -7.10 21.68 -11.23
N TYR A 336 -6.70 20.86 -10.29
CA TYR A 336 -6.01 19.57 -10.50
C TYR A 336 -6.99 18.38 -10.48
N ILE A 337 -8.12 18.55 -9.83
CA ILE A 337 -9.18 17.55 -9.67
C ILE A 337 -10.20 17.66 -10.82
#